data_deb463e58068244401013d8be449b39e
#
_entry.id   deb463e58068244401013d8be449b39e
#
_cell.length_a   1.000
_cell.length_b   1.000
_cell.length_c   1.000
_cell.angle_alpha   90.00
_cell.angle_beta   90.00
_cell.angle_gamma   90.00
#
_symmetry.space_group_name_H-M   'P 1'
#
loop_
_entity.id
_entity.type
_entity.pdbx_description
1 polymer ?
#
loop_
_entity_poly.entity_id
_entity_poly.type
_entity_poly.pdbx_seq_one_letter_code
_entity_poly.pdbx_strand_id
1 'polypeptide(L)'
;MKFFWLGLALLFSASVSAAPAGISARAWVVIDQSSGRELAAHQADLPLAPASLTQLMTAYVLLGDIRRNKLSLGESLTVPEAAVQVDGARVFLKPGDQVSVDTLLQAMLVQSAGDATLTLVTAADGSEAAFVERMNREARRLGMTKTRFMNATGLTEPGHVSSARDLALLGRALTRDFPDRRGFFSQKELSFKGITHYNGNRLLWRDSTVNGLKVGRTAEAGYCMAASARRGDQRRIAVVLGGRSDAQRTQDALRLLNYGFENFDSVLLYRALQPVKVANLYRGARASVSMGFAQDFHVLVPRGSASRVKAEVITRQPIVAPLRKGRHMGTLRLTLDGKPLGDYPLVALHDVAVAGIFGRGWDSIRLLFGR
;
A
#
# COMPACT_ATOMS: atom_id res chain seq x y z
N MET A 1 3.54 -32.53 26.38
CA MET A 1 2.43 -31.63 26.71
C MET A 1 2.49 -30.44 25.80
N LYS A 2 1.56 -30.39 24.79
CA LYS A 2 1.46 -29.30 23.80
C LYS A 2 0.56 -28.21 24.39
N PHE A 3 1.10 -27.06 24.75
CA PHE A 3 0.31 -25.89 25.14
C PHE A 3 -0.23 -25.20 23.89
N PHE A 4 -1.52 -25.35 23.65
CA PHE A 4 -2.30 -24.52 22.72
C PHE A 4 -2.48 -23.13 23.33
N TRP A 5 -1.89 -22.11 22.73
CA TRP A 5 -2.22 -20.73 23.01
C TRP A 5 -3.45 -20.35 22.18
N LEU A 6 -4.61 -20.35 22.83
CA LEU A 6 -5.81 -19.70 22.30
C LEU A 6 -5.57 -18.18 22.36
N GLY A 7 -5.32 -17.57 21.22
CA GLY A 7 -5.31 -16.11 21.08
C GLY A 7 -6.73 -15.58 21.24
N LEU A 8 -7.01 -14.93 22.37
CA LEU A 8 -8.24 -14.21 22.64
C LEU A 8 -8.30 -12.97 21.70
N ALA A 9 -9.04 -13.09 20.61
CA ALA A 9 -9.37 -11.95 19.74
C ALA A 9 -10.32 -11.01 20.51
N LEU A 10 -9.76 -9.97 21.12
CA LEU A 10 -10.53 -8.87 21.70
C LEU A 10 -11.26 -8.14 20.56
N LEU A 11 -12.57 -8.36 20.47
CA LEU A 11 -13.49 -7.61 19.60
C LEU A 11 -13.48 -6.14 20.04
N PHE A 12 -12.89 -5.31 19.21
CA PHE A 12 -12.83 -3.87 19.38
C PHE A 12 -14.22 -3.27 19.09
N SER A 13 -14.93 -2.87 20.12
CA SER A 13 -16.05 -1.93 19.99
C SER A 13 -15.49 -0.51 19.83
N ALA A 14 -14.94 -0.20 18.64
CA ALA A 14 -14.71 1.17 18.25
C ALA A 14 -16.08 1.85 18.12
N SER A 15 -16.23 3.07 18.62
CA SER A 15 -17.37 3.93 18.33
C SER A 15 -17.52 3.98 16.81
N VAL A 16 -18.49 3.24 16.26
CA VAL A 16 -18.72 3.14 14.83
C VAL A 16 -19.20 4.50 14.40
N SER A 17 -18.32 5.31 13.81
CA SER A 17 -18.78 6.42 12.97
C SER A 17 -19.71 5.81 11.94
N ALA A 18 -20.91 6.40 11.77
CA ALA A 18 -21.89 5.87 10.83
C ALA A 18 -21.22 5.62 9.47
N ALA A 19 -21.47 4.45 8.89
CA ALA A 19 -20.90 4.10 7.60
C ALA A 19 -21.23 5.19 6.55
N PRO A 20 -20.36 5.48 5.59
CA PRO A 20 -20.62 6.49 4.58
C PRO A 20 -21.90 6.15 3.82
N ALA A 21 -22.88 7.05 3.88
CA ALA A 21 -24.18 6.86 3.25
C ALA A 21 -24.13 7.08 1.73
N GLY A 22 -25.04 6.41 1.00
CA GLY A 22 -25.25 6.65 -0.43
C GLY A 22 -24.13 6.16 -1.36
N ILE A 23 -23.34 5.17 -0.93
CA ILE A 23 -22.42 4.44 -1.79
C ILE A 23 -23.17 3.29 -2.44
N SER A 24 -23.16 3.21 -3.77
CA SER A 24 -23.95 2.23 -4.52
C SER A 24 -23.11 1.16 -5.23
N ALA A 25 -21.80 1.23 -5.16
CA ALA A 25 -20.91 0.23 -5.70
C ALA A 25 -21.07 -1.13 -5.00
N ARG A 26 -20.78 -2.23 -5.73
CA ARG A 26 -20.91 -3.60 -5.21
C ARG A 26 -19.95 -3.90 -4.06
N ALA A 27 -18.72 -3.40 -4.16
CA ALA A 27 -17.72 -3.54 -3.12
C ALA A 27 -16.88 -2.27 -3.05
N TRP A 28 -16.51 -1.86 -1.83
CA TRP A 28 -15.67 -0.68 -1.64
C TRP A 28 -14.92 -0.71 -0.30
N VAL A 29 -13.87 0.06 -0.24
CA VAL A 29 -13.11 0.29 0.99
C VAL A 29 -12.50 1.69 0.96
N VAL A 30 -12.35 2.30 2.12
CA VAL A 30 -11.48 3.45 2.34
C VAL A 30 -10.49 3.14 3.46
N ILE A 31 -9.22 3.42 3.22
CA ILE A 31 -8.12 3.19 4.17
C ILE A 31 -7.37 4.48 4.45
N ASP A 32 -6.78 4.56 5.64
CA ASP A 32 -5.68 5.47 5.91
C ASP A 32 -4.40 4.93 5.29
N GLN A 33 -3.79 5.69 4.39
CA GLN A 33 -2.61 5.23 3.67
C GLN A 33 -1.40 5.05 4.59
N SER A 34 -1.22 5.93 5.59
CA SER A 34 -0.05 5.92 6.48
C SER A 34 -0.05 4.70 7.39
N SER A 35 -1.12 4.49 8.14
CA SER A 35 -1.26 3.32 9.04
C SER A 35 -1.67 2.03 8.33
N GLY A 36 -2.31 2.13 7.16
CA GLY A 36 -2.92 1.01 6.45
C GLY A 36 -4.24 0.54 7.05
N ARG A 37 -4.77 1.23 8.08
CA ARG A 37 -6.03 0.85 8.74
C ARG A 37 -7.23 1.17 7.88
N GLU A 38 -8.18 0.25 7.88
CA GLU A 38 -9.48 0.44 7.27
C GLU A 38 -10.32 1.43 8.09
N LEU A 39 -10.95 2.38 7.39
CA LEU A 39 -11.83 3.40 7.98
C LEU A 39 -13.29 3.01 7.81
N ALA A 40 -13.64 2.47 6.66
CA ALA A 40 -14.93 1.89 6.35
C ALA A 40 -14.82 0.96 5.14
N ALA A 41 -15.70 -0.04 5.08
CA ALA A 41 -15.74 -1.01 4.00
C ALA A 41 -17.15 -1.59 3.80
N HIS A 42 -17.39 -2.08 2.61
CA HIS A 42 -18.54 -2.89 2.27
C HIS A 42 -18.12 -3.98 1.29
N GLN A 43 -18.35 -5.23 1.63
CA GLN A 43 -17.97 -6.39 0.82
C GLN A 43 -16.52 -6.31 0.29
N ALA A 44 -15.60 -5.72 1.09
CA ALA A 44 -14.25 -5.39 0.63
C ALA A 44 -13.43 -6.60 0.18
N ASP A 45 -13.76 -7.80 0.63
CA ASP A 45 -13.10 -9.06 0.27
C ASP A 45 -13.82 -9.83 -0.86
N LEU A 46 -14.93 -9.29 -1.39
CA LEU A 46 -15.65 -9.92 -2.50
C LEU A 46 -14.76 -9.94 -3.76
N PRO A 47 -14.44 -11.13 -4.32
CA PRO A 47 -13.70 -11.22 -5.57
C PRO A 47 -14.55 -10.71 -6.73
N LEU A 48 -14.04 -9.70 -7.43
CA LEU A 48 -14.68 -9.09 -8.60
C LEU A 48 -13.63 -8.87 -9.70
N ALA A 49 -14.09 -8.78 -10.94
CA ALA A 49 -13.22 -8.39 -12.04
C ALA A 49 -12.70 -6.95 -11.81
N PRO A 50 -11.37 -6.74 -11.79
CA PRO A 50 -10.77 -5.44 -11.46
C PRO A 50 -10.73 -4.47 -12.64
N ALA A 51 -11.00 -4.92 -13.85
CA ALA A 51 -10.76 -4.17 -15.07
C ALA A 51 -9.32 -3.58 -15.10
N SER A 52 -9.13 -2.42 -15.72
CA SER A 52 -7.80 -1.78 -15.82
C SER A 52 -7.19 -1.33 -14.48
N LEU A 53 -7.84 -1.57 -13.32
CA LEU A 53 -7.13 -1.45 -12.03
C LEU A 53 -6.00 -2.49 -11.92
N THR A 54 -6.05 -3.56 -12.71
CA THR A 54 -4.94 -4.51 -12.95
C THR A 54 -3.62 -3.80 -13.28
N GLN A 55 -3.68 -2.74 -14.08
CA GLN A 55 -2.50 -1.97 -14.49
C GLN A 55 -1.78 -1.28 -13.32
N LEU A 56 -2.40 -1.19 -12.14
CA LEU A 56 -1.69 -0.80 -10.92
C LEU A 56 -0.64 -1.84 -10.50
N MET A 57 -0.94 -3.14 -10.64
CA MET A 57 0.04 -4.19 -10.38
C MET A 57 1.10 -4.24 -11.48
N THR A 58 0.71 -4.07 -12.72
CA THR A 58 1.66 -3.94 -13.85
C THR A 58 2.64 -2.80 -13.59
N ALA A 59 2.14 -1.62 -13.21
CA ALA A 59 2.98 -0.48 -12.85
C ALA A 59 3.87 -0.78 -11.63
N TYR A 60 3.34 -1.46 -10.58
CA TYR A 60 4.11 -1.81 -9.39
C TYR A 60 5.33 -2.66 -9.73
N VAL A 61 5.14 -3.67 -10.56
CA VAL A 61 6.21 -4.59 -11.01
C VAL A 61 7.25 -3.84 -11.86
N LEU A 62 6.80 -3.05 -12.86
CA LEU A 62 7.68 -2.27 -13.74
C LEU A 62 8.47 -1.18 -12.99
N LEU A 63 7.82 -0.46 -12.08
CA LEU A 63 8.50 0.53 -11.22
C LEU A 63 9.54 -0.15 -10.31
N GLY A 64 9.27 -1.38 -9.88
CA GLY A 64 10.25 -2.21 -9.20
C GLY A 64 11.48 -2.52 -10.06
N ASP A 65 11.30 -2.77 -11.36
CA ASP A 65 12.41 -3.01 -12.29
C ASP A 65 13.20 -1.73 -12.56
N ILE A 66 12.53 -0.59 -12.72
CA ILE A 66 13.17 0.71 -12.84
C ILE A 66 14.03 1.02 -11.60
N ARG A 67 13.50 0.79 -10.41
CA ARG A 67 14.26 0.99 -9.16
C ARG A 67 15.49 0.09 -9.03
N ARG A 68 15.47 -1.10 -9.66
CA ARG A 68 16.59 -2.04 -9.69
C ARG A 68 17.49 -1.85 -10.89
N ASN A 69 17.30 -0.81 -11.69
CA ASN A 69 18.03 -0.51 -12.93
C ASN A 69 17.98 -1.64 -13.97
N LYS A 70 16.89 -2.44 -13.97
CA LYS A 70 16.61 -3.44 -15.01
C LYS A 70 15.92 -2.84 -16.23
N LEU A 71 15.29 -1.70 -16.04
CA LEU A 71 14.58 -0.92 -17.04
C LEU A 71 14.84 0.56 -16.76
N SER A 72 14.98 1.38 -17.80
CA SER A 72 15.17 2.83 -17.65
C SER A 72 14.02 3.61 -18.29
N LEU A 73 13.57 4.71 -17.66
CA LEU A 73 12.49 5.54 -18.22
C LEU A 73 12.83 6.08 -19.60
N GLY A 74 14.08 6.46 -19.85
CA GLY A 74 14.54 6.96 -21.15
C GLY A 74 14.82 5.86 -22.19
N GLU A 75 14.78 4.59 -21.79
CA GLU A 75 15.01 3.46 -22.69
C GLU A 75 13.90 3.39 -23.74
N SER A 76 14.28 3.24 -25.02
CA SER A 76 13.35 3.10 -26.13
C SER A 76 13.08 1.63 -26.39
N LEU A 77 11.81 1.25 -26.38
CA LEU A 77 11.36 -0.12 -26.64
C LEU A 77 10.74 -0.23 -28.02
N THR A 78 11.03 -1.33 -28.70
CA THR A 78 10.39 -1.66 -29.99
C THR A 78 9.01 -2.25 -29.72
N VAL A 79 7.98 -1.71 -30.33
CA VAL A 79 6.60 -2.23 -30.20
C VAL A 79 6.48 -3.54 -30.97
N PRO A 80 6.19 -4.67 -30.30
CA PRO A 80 6.02 -5.94 -30.97
C PRO A 80 4.65 -6.03 -31.66
N GLU A 81 4.55 -6.82 -32.73
CA GLU A 81 3.30 -6.99 -33.48
C GLU A 81 2.15 -7.48 -32.60
N ALA A 82 2.41 -8.42 -31.70
CA ALA A 82 1.40 -8.95 -30.78
C ALA A 82 0.80 -7.86 -29.86
N ALA A 83 1.54 -6.80 -29.51
CA ALA A 83 1.03 -5.75 -28.63
C ALA A 83 -0.07 -4.91 -29.27
N VAL A 84 -0.07 -4.75 -30.60
CA VAL A 84 -1.07 -3.93 -31.29
C VAL A 84 -2.37 -4.67 -31.60
N GLN A 85 -2.39 -5.98 -31.41
CA GLN A 85 -3.58 -6.83 -31.61
C GLN A 85 -4.50 -6.86 -30.36
N VAL A 86 -4.11 -6.19 -29.27
CA VAL A 86 -4.89 -6.17 -28.03
C VAL A 86 -6.21 -5.43 -28.19
N ASP A 87 -7.25 -5.97 -27.58
CA ASP A 87 -8.56 -5.32 -27.52
C ASP A 87 -8.58 -4.15 -26.51
N GLY A 88 -9.61 -3.31 -26.61
CA GLY A 88 -9.89 -2.26 -25.65
C GLY A 88 -9.16 -0.94 -25.93
N ALA A 89 -8.79 -0.21 -24.88
CA ALA A 89 -8.18 1.11 -24.99
C ALA A 89 -6.73 1.01 -25.50
N ARG A 90 -6.38 1.89 -26.45
CA ARG A 90 -5.07 1.95 -27.12
C ARG A 90 -4.64 3.40 -27.36
N VAL A 91 -3.35 3.60 -27.58
CA VAL A 91 -2.78 4.85 -28.13
C VAL A 91 -2.35 4.68 -29.58
N PHE A 92 -2.76 3.59 -30.21
CA PHE A 92 -2.56 3.26 -31.63
C PHE A 92 -1.08 3.18 -32.02
N LEU A 93 -0.31 2.43 -31.22
CA LEU A 93 1.07 2.06 -31.56
C LEU A 93 1.08 1.21 -32.83
N LYS A 94 2.17 1.31 -33.60
CA LYS A 94 2.42 0.47 -34.78
C LYS A 94 3.56 -0.50 -34.49
N PRO A 95 3.53 -1.72 -35.04
CA PRO A 95 4.68 -2.62 -34.96
C PRO A 95 5.96 -1.93 -35.43
N GLY A 96 7.04 -2.08 -34.69
CA GLY A 96 8.32 -1.45 -34.97
C GLY A 96 8.49 -0.01 -34.47
N ASP A 97 7.43 0.66 -33.98
CA ASP A 97 7.56 1.96 -33.33
C ASP A 97 8.60 1.88 -32.20
N GLN A 98 9.42 2.93 -32.08
CA GLN A 98 10.37 3.09 -30.98
C GLN A 98 9.78 4.08 -29.97
N VAL A 99 9.42 3.61 -28.77
CA VAL A 99 8.73 4.43 -27.78
C VAL A 99 9.41 4.27 -26.41
N SER A 100 9.65 5.40 -25.72
CA SER A 100 10.28 5.36 -24.41
C SER A 100 9.40 4.67 -23.37
N VAL A 101 10.03 4.01 -22.40
CA VAL A 101 9.36 3.41 -21.23
C VAL A 101 8.51 4.44 -20.50
N ASP A 102 8.99 5.67 -20.36
CA ASP A 102 8.26 6.78 -19.74
C ASP A 102 6.92 7.04 -20.47
N THR A 103 6.96 7.20 -21.81
CA THR A 103 5.76 7.42 -22.61
C THR A 103 4.78 6.25 -22.54
N LEU A 104 5.30 5.02 -22.59
CA LEU A 104 4.49 3.81 -22.49
C LEU A 104 3.80 3.68 -21.12
N LEU A 105 4.50 4.01 -20.02
CA LEU A 105 3.91 4.05 -18.67
C LEU A 105 2.81 5.10 -18.57
N GLN A 106 3.03 6.29 -19.14
CA GLN A 106 2.02 7.34 -19.20
C GLN A 106 0.79 6.88 -20.01
N ALA A 107 0.99 6.26 -21.17
CA ALA A 107 -0.10 5.74 -21.99
C ALA A 107 -0.92 4.67 -21.27
N MET A 108 -0.26 3.75 -20.57
CA MET A 108 -0.89 2.72 -19.73
C MET A 108 -1.71 3.34 -18.60
N LEU A 109 -1.19 4.33 -17.90
CA LEU A 109 -1.84 4.87 -16.70
C LEU A 109 -2.89 5.94 -17.01
N VAL A 110 -2.68 6.77 -18.02
CA VAL A 110 -3.63 7.83 -18.44
C VAL A 110 -4.78 7.25 -19.26
N GLN A 111 -4.45 6.56 -20.37
CA GLN A 111 -5.44 6.06 -21.35
C GLN A 111 -5.86 4.61 -21.09
N SER A 112 -5.22 3.91 -20.17
CA SER A 112 -5.35 2.45 -20.00
C SER A 112 -4.90 1.66 -21.24
N ALA A 113 -3.95 2.17 -22.01
CA ALA A 113 -3.52 1.65 -23.28
C ALA A 113 -2.98 0.22 -23.19
N GLY A 114 -3.68 -0.74 -23.80
CA GLY A 114 -3.31 -2.15 -23.82
C GLY A 114 -2.05 -2.40 -24.66
N ASP A 115 -1.92 -1.73 -25.82
CA ASP A 115 -0.76 -1.79 -26.71
C ASP A 115 0.52 -1.34 -25.98
N ALA A 116 0.47 -0.24 -25.24
CA ALA A 116 1.59 0.21 -24.40
C ALA A 116 1.87 -0.77 -23.27
N THR A 117 0.82 -1.32 -22.65
CA THR A 117 0.97 -2.31 -21.57
C THR A 117 1.70 -3.56 -22.05
N LEU A 118 1.25 -4.15 -23.18
CA LEU A 118 1.86 -5.36 -23.72
C LEU A 118 3.28 -5.12 -24.23
N THR A 119 3.57 -3.94 -24.79
CA THR A 119 4.96 -3.57 -25.14
C THR A 119 5.87 -3.59 -23.91
N LEU A 120 5.44 -2.94 -22.81
CA LEU A 120 6.21 -2.89 -21.56
C LEU A 120 6.44 -4.29 -20.96
N VAL A 121 5.39 -5.11 -20.86
CA VAL A 121 5.50 -6.41 -20.18
C VAL A 121 6.27 -7.44 -21.02
N THR A 122 6.16 -7.36 -22.35
CA THR A 122 6.96 -8.20 -23.25
C THR A 122 8.44 -7.84 -23.17
N ALA A 123 8.76 -6.56 -23.12
CA ALA A 123 10.16 -6.12 -22.95
C ALA A 123 10.72 -6.52 -21.58
N ALA A 124 9.90 -6.49 -20.52
CA ALA A 124 10.36 -6.80 -19.17
C ALA A 124 10.63 -8.31 -18.93
N ASP A 125 9.78 -9.20 -19.46
CA ASP A 125 9.82 -10.63 -19.14
C ASP A 125 9.73 -11.55 -20.38
N GLY A 126 9.81 -11.01 -21.59
CA GLY A 126 9.76 -11.76 -22.84
C GLY A 126 8.34 -12.18 -23.26
N SER A 127 7.39 -12.26 -22.30
CA SER A 127 5.99 -12.59 -22.59
C SER A 127 5.05 -12.08 -21.51
N GLU A 128 3.78 -11.85 -21.87
CA GLU A 128 2.74 -11.50 -20.90
C GLU A 128 2.54 -12.60 -19.85
N ALA A 129 2.58 -13.86 -20.25
CA ALA A 129 2.40 -15.00 -19.33
C ALA A 129 3.46 -15.01 -18.22
N ALA A 130 4.74 -14.83 -18.56
CA ALA A 130 5.83 -14.75 -17.58
C ALA A 130 5.67 -13.53 -16.64
N PHE A 131 5.22 -12.40 -17.20
CA PHE A 131 4.96 -11.20 -16.41
C PHE A 131 3.79 -11.39 -15.45
N VAL A 132 2.70 -12.02 -15.87
CA VAL A 132 1.52 -12.34 -15.04
C VAL A 132 1.89 -13.25 -13.87
N GLU A 133 2.75 -14.23 -14.07
CA GLU A 133 3.26 -15.03 -12.95
C GLU A 133 3.99 -14.15 -11.92
N ARG A 134 4.77 -13.17 -12.38
CA ARG A 134 5.45 -12.21 -11.50
C ARG A 134 4.45 -11.31 -10.78
N MET A 135 3.41 -10.80 -11.46
CA MET A 135 2.31 -10.05 -10.84
C MET A 135 1.65 -10.86 -9.72
N ASN A 136 1.38 -12.14 -9.95
CA ASN A 136 0.77 -13.01 -8.93
C ASN A 136 1.73 -13.31 -7.76
N ARG A 137 3.04 -13.40 -7.99
CA ARG A 137 4.04 -13.49 -6.89
C ARG A 137 4.03 -12.23 -6.03
N GLU A 138 4.01 -11.06 -6.66
CA GLU A 138 3.96 -9.78 -5.95
C GLU A 138 2.62 -9.60 -5.20
N ALA A 139 1.50 -10.02 -5.77
CA ALA A 139 0.20 -10.01 -5.09
C ALA A 139 0.26 -10.83 -3.78
N ARG A 140 0.80 -12.05 -3.83
CA ARG A 140 1.00 -12.86 -2.61
C ARG A 140 1.93 -12.18 -1.60
N ARG A 141 3.05 -11.59 -2.06
CA ARG A 141 3.99 -10.87 -1.19
C ARG A 141 3.36 -9.66 -0.51
N LEU A 142 2.43 -8.98 -1.18
CA LEU A 142 1.68 -7.84 -0.63
C LEU A 142 0.51 -8.26 0.26
N GLY A 143 0.19 -9.56 0.36
CA GLY A 143 -0.93 -10.07 1.14
C GLY A 143 -2.29 -9.95 0.43
N MET A 144 -2.31 -9.82 -0.90
CA MET A 144 -3.53 -9.75 -1.73
C MET A 144 -4.14 -11.15 -1.91
N THR A 145 -4.82 -11.64 -0.88
CA THR A 145 -5.27 -13.04 -0.79
C THR A 145 -6.50 -13.36 -1.64
N LYS A 146 -7.21 -12.34 -2.12
CA LYS A 146 -8.41 -12.47 -2.98
C LYS A 146 -8.13 -12.07 -4.43
N THR A 147 -6.84 -12.04 -4.81
CA THR A 147 -6.41 -11.57 -6.13
C THR A 147 -5.74 -12.68 -6.92
N ARG A 148 -6.14 -12.80 -8.18
CA ARG A 148 -5.48 -13.58 -9.21
C ARG A 148 -5.53 -12.81 -10.52
N PHE A 149 -4.38 -12.51 -11.08
CA PHE A 149 -4.25 -11.90 -12.39
C PHE A 149 -4.09 -12.99 -13.45
N MET A 150 -4.78 -12.82 -14.59
CA MET A 150 -4.68 -13.70 -15.76
C MET A 150 -4.00 -12.99 -16.93
N ASN A 151 -4.06 -11.63 -16.97
CA ASN A 151 -3.41 -10.78 -17.95
C ASN A 151 -2.90 -9.49 -17.27
N ALA A 152 -2.12 -8.69 -18.00
CA ALA A 152 -1.51 -7.46 -17.49
C ALA A 152 -2.35 -6.20 -17.75
N THR A 153 -3.39 -6.29 -18.58
CA THR A 153 -4.21 -5.15 -19.05
C THR A 153 -5.47 -4.96 -18.24
N GLY A 154 -6.03 -6.04 -17.68
CA GLY A 154 -7.32 -6.05 -17.00
C GLY A 154 -8.51 -6.31 -17.91
N LEU A 155 -8.29 -6.88 -19.08
CA LEU A 155 -9.35 -7.41 -19.92
C LEU A 155 -10.06 -8.57 -19.23
N THR A 156 -11.33 -8.75 -19.54
CA THR A 156 -12.14 -9.83 -18.96
C THR A 156 -11.58 -11.18 -19.34
N GLU A 157 -11.30 -12.00 -18.32
CA GLU A 157 -10.81 -13.37 -18.51
C GLU A 157 -11.28 -14.24 -17.33
N PRO A 158 -11.69 -15.49 -17.55
CA PRO A 158 -12.11 -16.38 -16.48
C PRO A 158 -11.03 -16.49 -15.38
N GLY A 159 -11.42 -16.23 -14.13
CA GLY A 159 -10.51 -16.28 -13.00
C GLY A 159 -9.66 -15.02 -12.79
N HIS A 160 -9.80 -13.98 -13.63
CA HIS A 160 -9.17 -12.68 -13.42
C HIS A 160 -9.95 -11.86 -12.37
N VAL A 161 -9.53 -11.92 -11.13
CA VAL A 161 -10.26 -11.34 -10.01
C VAL A 161 -9.34 -10.59 -9.06
N SER A 162 -9.92 -9.63 -8.36
CA SER A 162 -9.32 -8.95 -7.20
C SER A 162 -10.42 -8.51 -6.23
N SER A 163 -10.04 -7.94 -5.09
CA SER A 163 -10.98 -7.36 -4.12
C SER A 163 -10.67 -5.90 -3.87
N ALA A 164 -11.66 -5.16 -3.35
CA ALA A 164 -11.45 -3.76 -3.00
C ALA A 164 -10.33 -3.60 -1.96
N ARG A 165 -10.26 -4.50 -0.98
CA ARG A 165 -9.19 -4.52 0.03
C ARG A 165 -7.82 -4.76 -0.58
N ASP A 166 -7.69 -5.76 -1.43
CA ASP A 166 -6.40 -6.09 -2.07
C ASP A 166 -5.90 -4.94 -2.95
N LEU A 167 -6.79 -4.30 -3.70
CA LEU A 167 -6.44 -3.13 -4.52
C LEU A 167 -6.07 -1.90 -3.67
N ALA A 168 -6.65 -1.76 -2.48
CA ALA A 168 -6.23 -0.72 -1.54
C ALA A 168 -4.84 -1.01 -0.94
N LEU A 169 -4.51 -2.27 -0.63
CA LEU A 169 -3.16 -2.70 -0.24
C LEU A 169 -2.15 -2.39 -1.35
N LEU A 170 -2.48 -2.69 -2.60
CA LEU A 170 -1.64 -2.37 -3.76
C LEU A 170 -1.45 -0.87 -3.93
N GLY A 171 -2.52 -0.07 -3.85
CA GLY A 171 -2.45 1.39 -3.91
C GLY A 171 -1.57 1.98 -2.80
N ARG A 172 -1.67 1.42 -1.58
CA ARG A 172 -0.79 1.79 -0.47
C ARG A 172 0.67 1.43 -0.75
N ALA A 173 0.94 0.23 -1.28
CA ALA A 173 2.28 -0.20 -1.63
C ALA A 173 2.90 0.69 -2.72
N LEU A 174 2.17 1.00 -3.79
CA LEU A 174 2.61 1.91 -4.86
C LEU A 174 3.05 3.27 -4.30
N THR A 175 2.22 3.87 -3.48
CA THR A 175 2.49 5.23 -2.97
C THR A 175 3.58 5.27 -1.89
N ARG A 176 3.80 4.17 -1.16
CA ARG A 176 4.86 4.01 -0.15
C ARG A 176 6.20 3.69 -0.80
N ASP A 177 6.22 2.71 -1.71
CA ASP A 177 7.44 2.14 -2.25
C ASP A 177 8.02 2.99 -3.40
N PHE A 178 7.18 3.79 -4.09
CA PHE A 178 7.56 4.64 -5.22
C PHE A 178 7.09 6.10 -5.04
N PRO A 179 7.51 6.79 -3.96
CA PRO A 179 7.05 8.13 -3.65
C PRO A 179 7.42 9.17 -4.71
N ASP A 180 8.53 8.99 -5.39
CA ASP A 180 9.06 9.81 -6.48
C ASP A 180 8.36 9.58 -7.82
N ARG A 181 7.56 8.52 -7.95
CA ARG A 181 6.82 8.14 -9.17
C ARG A 181 5.32 8.46 -9.10
N ARG A 182 4.87 9.13 -8.06
CA ARG A 182 3.43 9.48 -7.89
C ARG A 182 2.88 10.33 -9.04
N GLY A 183 3.71 11.12 -9.71
CA GLY A 183 3.34 11.94 -10.85
C GLY A 183 2.64 11.15 -11.96
N PHE A 184 3.06 9.93 -12.23
CA PHE A 184 2.43 9.06 -13.22
C PHE A 184 0.93 8.82 -12.97
N PHE A 185 0.52 8.71 -11.71
CA PHE A 185 -0.87 8.42 -11.34
C PHE A 185 -1.77 9.66 -11.28
N SER A 186 -1.17 10.85 -11.23
CA SER A 186 -1.89 12.14 -11.18
C SER A 186 -1.91 12.89 -12.50
N GLN A 187 -1.28 12.33 -13.54
CA GLN A 187 -1.23 12.95 -14.85
C GLN A 187 -2.63 13.02 -15.47
N LYS A 188 -3.04 14.21 -15.87
CA LYS A 188 -4.38 14.49 -16.40
C LYS A 188 -4.53 14.09 -17.85
N GLU A 189 -3.48 14.27 -18.64
CA GLU A 189 -3.50 14.06 -20.09
C GLU A 189 -2.14 13.59 -20.60
N LEU A 190 -2.14 12.94 -21.75
CA LEU A 190 -0.97 12.57 -22.53
C LEU A 190 -1.18 12.98 -23.99
N SER A 191 -0.29 13.80 -24.53
CA SER A 191 -0.23 14.05 -25.97
C SER A 191 0.75 13.09 -26.62
N PHE A 192 0.26 12.26 -27.53
CA PHE A 192 1.06 11.28 -28.24
C PHE A 192 0.68 11.24 -29.74
N LYS A 193 1.67 11.40 -30.63
CA LYS A 193 1.47 11.45 -32.11
C LYS A 193 0.36 12.41 -32.54
N GLY A 194 0.29 13.60 -31.92
CA GLY A 194 -0.70 14.64 -32.26
C GLY A 194 -2.10 14.41 -31.67
N ILE A 195 -2.31 13.33 -30.92
CA ILE A 195 -3.58 13.03 -30.22
C ILE A 195 -3.42 13.27 -28.75
N THR A 196 -4.34 14.02 -28.13
CA THR A 196 -4.39 14.20 -26.69
C THR A 196 -5.37 13.20 -26.07
N HIS A 197 -4.85 12.36 -25.17
CA HIS A 197 -5.60 11.38 -24.39
C HIS A 197 -5.83 11.93 -22.98
N TYR A 198 -7.06 11.86 -22.48
CA TYR A 198 -7.41 12.35 -21.15
C TYR A 198 -7.56 11.21 -20.15
N ASN A 199 -7.09 11.43 -18.92
CA ASN A 199 -7.24 10.45 -17.86
C ASN A 199 -8.71 10.26 -17.50
N GLY A 200 -9.16 9.01 -17.42
CA GLY A 200 -10.52 8.68 -17.03
C GLY A 200 -10.85 8.97 -15.56
N ASN A 201 -9.85 9.27 -14.73
CA ASN A 201 -10.07 9.66 -13.32
C ASN A 201 -10.51 11.13 -13.23
N ARG A 202 -11.80 11.37 -13.32
CA ARG A 202 -12.40 12.72 -13.30
C ARG A 202 -12.17 13.47 -11.99
N LEU A 203 -11.81 12.78 -10.88
CA LEU A 203 -11.49 13.43 -9.61
C LEU A 203 -10.24 14.32 -9.71
N LEU A 204 -9.30 14.03 -10.61
CA LEU A 204 -8.12 14.87 -10.85
C LEU A 204 -8.44 16.31 -11.25
N TRP A 205 -9.63 16.56 -11.82
CA TRP A 205 -10.11 17.91 -12.19
C TRP A 205 -11.06 18.50 -11.15
N ARG A 206 -11.75 17.64 -10.36
CA ARG A 206 -12.80 18.07 -9.43
C ARG A 206 -12.29 18.38 -8.03
N ASP A 207 -11.21 17.73 -7.60
CA ASP A 207 -10.62 17.88 -6.26
C ASP A 207 -9.10 17.94 -6.38
N SER A 208 -8.52 19.10 -6.14
CA SER A 208 -7.07 19.33 -6.22
C SER A 208 -6.26 18.52 -5.23
N THR A 209 -6.90 17.95 -4.21
CA THR A 209 -6.26 17.06 -3.22
C THR A 209 -6.10 15.63 -3.74
N VAL A 210 -6.84 15.25 -4.80
CA VAL A 210 -6.74 13.93 -5.44
C VAL A 210 -5.49 13.87 -6.33
N ASN A 211 -4.72 12.79 -6.17
CA ASN A 211 -3.43 12.59 -6.83
C ASN A 211 -3.25 11.18 -7.42
N GLY A 212 -4.33 10.55 -7.78
CA GLY A 212 -4.35 9.22 -8.44
C GLY A 212 -5.58 8.42 -8.00
N LEU A 213 -5.66 7.09 -8.30
CA LEU A 213 -4.61 6.27 -8.89
C LEU A 213 -5.00 5.82 -10.31
N LYS A 214 -6.15 5.11 -10.46
CA LYS A 214 -6.55 4.47 -11.72
C LYS A 214 -8.04 4.25 -11.78
N VAL A 215 -8.58 4.24 -13.00
CA VAL A 215 -9.93 3.80 -13.30
C VAL A 215 -9.91 2.60 -14.25
N GLY A 216 -11.00 1.84 -14.24
CA GLY A 216 -11.20 0.72 -15.15
C GLY A 216 -12.67 0.51 -15.46
N ARG A 217 -12.95 -0.12 -16.60
CA ARG A 217 -14.28 -0.57 -16.99
C ARG A 217 -14.18 -1.74 -17.96
N THR A 218 -14.95 -2.78 -17.68
CA THR A 218 -15.35 -3.81 -18.66
C THR A 218 -16.87 -4.05 -18.50
N ALA A 219 -17.48 -4.79 -19.41
CA ALA A 219 -18.89 -5.15 -19.29
C ALA A 219 -19.17 -5.94 -18.00
N GLU A 220 -18.26 -6.85 -17.64
CA GLU A 220 -18.34 -7.70 -16.44
C GLU A 220 -18.03 -6.91 -15.15
N ALA A 221 -16.94 -6.15 -15.14
CA ALA A 221 -16.48 -5.42 -13.96
C ALA A 221 -17.40 -4.25 -13.57
N GLY A 222 -18.15 -3.70 -14.52
CA GLY A 222 -18.77 -2.39 -14.34
C GLY A 222 -17.71 -1.28 -14.26
N TYR A 223 -18.00 -0.21 -13.55
CA TYR A 223 -17.10 0.92 -13.38
C TYR A 223 -16.32 0.80 -12.07
N CYS A 224 -14.99 0.75 -12.18
CA CYS A 224 -14.07 0.58 -11.06
C CYS A 224 -13.14 1.81 -10.91
N MET A 225 -12.78 2.14 -9.67
CA MET A 225 -11.85 3.23 -9.36
C MET A 225 -11.03 2.89 -8.10
N ALA A 226 -9.73 3.12 -8.19
CA ALA A 226 -8.87 3.32 -7.03
C ALA A 226 -8.46 4.80 -7.03
N ALA A 227 -8.82 5.53 -5.99
CA ALA A 227 -8.52 6.95 -5.83
C ALA A 227 -7.64 7.17 -4.61
N SER A 228 -6.68 8.09 -4.71
CA SER A 228 -5.89 8.57 -3.57
C SER A 228 -5.99 10.10 -3.48
N ALA A 229 -5.99 10.60 -2.24
CA ALA A 229 -6.01 12.03 -1.96
C ALA A 229 -5.09 12.36 -0.79
N ARG A 230 -4.57 13.62 -0.78
CA ARG A 230 -3.76 14.17 0.32
C ARG A 230 -4.35 15.49 0.78
N ARG A 231 -4.62 15.61 2.09
CA ARG A 231 -4.99 16.89 2.74
C ARG A 231 -4.04 17.12 3.92
N GLY A 232 -3.18 18.14 3.80
CA GLY A 232 -2.06 18.31 4.72
C GLY A 232 -1.13 17.09 4.71
N ASP A 233 -0.86 16.52 5.87
CA ASP A 233 -0.05 15.31 6.02
C ASP A 233 -0.86 14.01 5.96
N GLN A 234 -2.16 14.11 5.94
CA GLN A 234 -3.05 12.96 5.88
C GLN A 234 -3.26 12.49 4.44
N ARG A 235 -3.31 11.18 4.26
CA ARG A 235 -3.57 10.54 2.97
C ARG A 235 -4.62 9.45 3.10
N ARG A 236 -5.52 9.37 2.11
CA ARG A 236 -6.56 8.34 2.05
C ARG A 236 -6.50 7.65 0.70
N ILE A 237 -6.86 6.37 0.71
CA ILE A 237 -7.10 5.60 -0.51
C ILE A 237 -8.51 5.04 -0.43
N ALA A 238 -9.29 5.26 -1.48
CA ALA A 238 -10.62 4.69 -1.66
C ALA A 238 -10.62 3.79 -2.90
N VAL A 239 -11.19 2.59 -2.77
CA VAL A 239 -11.40 1.68 -3.89
C VAL A 239 -12.87 1.38 -4.02
N VAL A 240 -13.38 1.45 -5.24
CA VAL A 240 -14.77 1.22 -5.64
C VAL A 240 -14.78 0.20 -6.77
N LEU A 241 -15.51 -0.89 -6.61
CA LEU A 241 -15.69 -1.94 -7.62
C LEU A 241 -17.16 -2.16 -7.94
N GLY A 242 -17.47 -2.42 -9.22
CA GLY A 242 -18.81 -2.75 -9.65
C GLY A 242 -19.78 -1.56 -9.63
N GLY A 243 -19.30 -0.35 -9.89
CA GLY A 243 -20.15 0.83 -10.06
C GLY A 243 -21.01 0.75 -11.33
N ARG A 244 -22.18 1.39 -11.31
CA ARG A 244 -23.15 1.35 -12.42
C ARG A 244 -22.84 2.35 -13.54
N SER A 245 -22.11 3.43 -13.23
CA SER A 245 -21.73 4.46 -14.19
C SER A 245 -20.43 5.17 -13.80
N ASP A 246 -19.83 5.91 -14.73
CA ASP A 246 -18.65 6.74 -14.48
C ASP A 246 -18.94 7.84 -13.43
N ALA A 247 -20.08 8.48 -13.54
CA ALA A 247 -20.51 9.50 -12.58
C ALA A 247 -20.65 8.92 -11.17
N GLN A 248 -21.26 7.73 -11.06
CA GLN A 248 -21.49 7.06 -9.80
C GLN A 248 -20.18 6.62 -9.12
N ARG A 249 -19.27 5.91 -9.84
CA ARG A 249 -17.97 5.51 -9.26
C ARG A 249 -17.16 6.72 -8.78
N THR A 250 -17.22 7.83 -9.54
CA THR A 250 -16.53 9.08 -9.21
C THR A 250 -17.10 9.69 -7.93
N GLN A 251 -18.42 9.73 -7.80
CA GLN A 251 -19.12 10.25 -6.62
C GLN A 251 -18.88 9.36 -5.40
N ASP A 252 -18.95 8.03 -5.57
CA ASP A 252 -18.72 7.05 -4.50
C ASP A 252 -17.28 7.18 -3.96
N ALA A 253 -16.28 7.24 -4.84
CA ALA A 253 -14.89 7.42 -4.42
C ALA A 253 -14.66 8.75 -3.68
N LEU A 254 -15.26 9.85 -4.15
CA LEU A 254 -15.16 11.15 -3.48
C LEU A 254 -15.80 11.12 -2.09
N ARG A 255 -16.99 10.51 -1.93
CA ARG A 255 -17.64 10.35 -0.64
C ARG A 255 -16.79 9.54 0.34
N LEU A 256 -16.19 8.46 -0.13
CA LEU A 256 -15.31 7.63 0.69
C LEU A 256 -14.07 8.40 1.15
N LEU A 257 -13.42 9.16 0.25
CA LEU A 257 -12.28 10.01 0.61
C LEU A 257 -12.67 11.06 1.65
N ASN A 258 -13.78 11.78 1.41
CA ASN A 258 -14.30 12.78 2.33
C ASN A 258 -14.62 12.18 3.71
N TYR A 259 -15.33 11.06 3.74
CA TYR A 259 -15.61 10.34 4.99
C TYR A 259 -14.33 10.08 5.78
N GLY A 260 -13.27 9.59 5.10
CA GLY A 260 -11.99 9.31 5.75
C GLY A 260 -11.29 10.55 6.32
N PHE A 261 -11.40 11.71 5.66
CA PHE A 261 -10.81 12.96 6.13
C PHE A 261 -11.65 13.67 7.19
N GLU A 262 -12.98 13.55 7.12
CA GLU A 262 -13.89 14.25 8.04
C GLU A 262 -13.99 13.55 9.39
N ASN A 263 -13.81 12.24 9.43
CA ASN A 263 -14.03 11.44 10.63
C ASN A 263 -12.76 11.00 11.36
N PHE A 264 -11.59 11.03 10.70
CA PHE A 264 -10.37 10.45 11.27
C PHE A 264 -9.14 11.33 11.07
N ASP A 265 -8.29 11.36 12.09
CA ASP A 265 -6.94 11.91 12.04
C ASP A 265 -5.91 10.78 12.06
N SER A 266 -4.91 10.88 11.18
CA SER A 266 -3.72 10.02 11.18
C SER A 266 -2.54 10.80 11.75
N VAL A 267 -2.10 10.43 12.93
CA VAL A 267 -1.08 11.16 13.70
C VAL A 267 0.24 10.40 13.65
N LEU A 268 1.30 11.05 13.18
CA LEU A 268 2.66 10.53 13.30
C LEU A 268 3.11 10.63 14.76
N LEU A 269 3.19 9.49 15.46
CA LEU A 269 3.66 9.46 16.85
C LEU A 269 5.18 9.32 16.93
N TYR A 270 5.79 8.48 16.08
CA TYR A 270 7.23 8.23 16.08
C TYR A 270 7.75 8.09 14.65
N ARG A 271 8.88 8.73 14.37
CA ARG A 271 9.58 8.54 13.10
C ARG A 271 10.31 7.20 13.07
N ALA A 272 10.57 6.71 11.86
CA ALA A 272 11.40 5.53 11.64
C ALA A 272 12.74 5.66 12.37
N LEU A 273 13.14 4.57 13.04
CA LEU A 273 14.39 4.46 13.79
C LEU A 273 14.57 5.48 14.95
N GLN A 274 13.54 6.25 15.29
CA GLN A 274 13.53 7.12 16.46
C GLN A 274 13.37 6.24 17.71
N PRO A 275 14.25 6.40 18.75
CA PRO A 275 14.08 5.71 20.01
C PRO A 275 12.77 6.10 20.70
N VAL A 276 11.92 5.11 20.97
CA VAL A 276 10.74 5.25 21.84
C VAL A 276 11.13 5.07 23.30
N LYS A 277 12.04 4.13 23.57
CA LYS A 277 12.62 3.87 24.87
C LYS A 277 14.05 3.37 24.73
N VAL A 278 14.90 3.76 25.68
CA VAL A 278 16.22 3.18 25.90
C VAL A 278 16.13 2.33 27.16
N ALA A 279 16.59 1.07 27.09
CA ALA A 279 16.54 0.13 28.20
C ALA A 279 17.93 -0.41 28.50
N ASN A 280 18.16 -0.80 29.77
CA ASN A 280 19.40 -1.44 30.18
C ASN A 280 19.57 -2.79 29.48
N LEU A 281 20.78 -3.06 29.04
CA LEU A 281 21.16 -4.30 28.38
C LEU A 281 22.26 -4.98 29.16
N TYR A 282 22.07 -6.25 29.50
CA TYR A 282 23.03 -7.08 30.18
C TYR A 282 23.87 -7.91 29.23
N ARG A 283 25.12 -8.17 29.57
CA ARG A 283 26.10 -8.96 28.80
C ARG A 283 26.37 -8.45 27.41
N GLY A 284 26.00 -7.19 27.10
CA GLY A 284 26.18 -6.57 25.82
C GLY A 284 27.46 -5.75 25.71
N ALA A 285 28.00 -5.62 24.48
CA ALA A 285 29.09 -4.68 24.18
C ALA A 285 28.70 -3.20 24.42
N ARG A 286 27.42 -2.96 24.71
CA ARG A 286 26.86 -1.67 25.14
C ARG A 286 26.00 -1.89 26.37
N ALA A 287 25.95 -0.90 27.26
CA ALA A 287 25.17 -0.95 28.48
C ALA A 287 23.65 -0.78 28.26
N SER A 288 23.25 -0.32 27.09
CA SER A 288 21.86 -0.05 26.76
C SER A 288 21.52 -0.39 25.32
N VAL A 289 20.23 -0.54 25.05
CA VAL A 289 19.66 -0.74 23.72
C VAL A 289 18.50 0.20 23.51
N SER A 290 18.44 0.82 22.30
CA SER A 290 17.30 1.62 21.84
C SER A 290 16.26 0.73 21.18
N MET A 291 15.00 0.92 21.56
CA MET A 291 13.86 0.26 20.92
C MET A 291 12.89 1.28 20.33
N GLY A 292 12.26 0.93 19.22
CA GLY A 292 11.35 1.81 18.49
C GLY A 292 10.72 1.09 17.31
N PHE A 293 10.34 1.86 16.28
CA PHE A 293 9.73 1.36 15.06
C PHE A 293 10.71 1.39 13.89
N ALA A 294 10.66 0.38 13.03
CA ALA A 294 11.50 0.31 11.82
C ALA A 294 11.03 1.27 10.71
N GLN A 295 9.78 1.72 10.78
CA GLN A 295 9.13 2.68 9.86
C GLN A 295 8.41 3.74 10.67
N ASP A 296 8.01 4.84 10.00
CA ASP A 296 7.17 5.87 10.62
C ASP A 296 5.90 5.21 11.19
N PHE A 297 5.63 5.50 12.46
CA PHE A 297 4.51 4.93 13.17
C PHE A 297 3.40 5.96 13.33
N HIS A 298 2.30 5.69 12.63
CA HIS A 298 1.09 6.50 12.68
C HIS A 298 -0.02 5.78 13.45
N VAL A 299 -0.73 6.54 14.28
CA VAL A 299 -1.97 6.08 14.90
C VAL A 299 -3.16 6.75 14.24
N LEU A 300 -4.21 5.97 14.00
CA LEU A 300 -5.48 6.45 13.51
C LEU A 300 -6.42 6.66 14.69
N VAL A 301 -7.00 7.85 14.79
CA VAL A 301 -7.94 8.23 15.85
C VAL A 301 -9.15 8.97 15.29
N PRO A 302 -10.29 9.06 16.00
CA PRO A 302 -11.37 9.96 15.63
C PRO A 302 -10.88 11.40 15.52
N ARG A 303 -11.42 12.14 14.57
CA ARG A 303 -11.01 13.54 14.32
C ARG A 303 -11.05 14.39 15.57
N GLY A 304 -9.98 15.17 15.79
CA GLY A 304 -9.85 16.07 16.95
C GLY A 304 -9.51 15.38 18.26
N SER A 305 -9.21 14.08 18.26
CA SER A 305 -8.91 13.35 19.51
C SER A 305 -7.41 13.04 19.71
N ALA A 306 -6.56 13.54 18.83
CA ALA A 306 -5.11 13.23 18.84
C ALA A 306 -4.41 13.56 20.16
N SER A 307 -4.73 14.70 20.79
CA SER A 307 -4.13 15.13 22.06
C SER A 307 -4.53 14.28 23.28
N ARG A 308 -5.55 13.43 23.14
CA ARG A 308 -6.05 12.55 24.21
C ARG A 308 -5.44 11.15 24.18
N VAL A 309 -4.60 10.88 23.17
CA VAL A 309 -3.89 9.59 23.07
C VAL A 309 -2.82 9.52 24.15
N LYS A 310 -2.84 8.45 24.95
CA LYS A 310 -1.80 8.13 25.92
C LYS A 310 -1.01 6.92 25.45
N ALA A 311 0.30 6.94 25.70
CA ALA A 311 1.24 5.90 25.32
C ALA A 311 1.96 5.35 26.54
N GLU A 312 2.02 4.02 26.66
CA GLU A 312 2.74 3.29 27.70
C GLU A 312 3.67 2.27 27.06
N VAL A 313 4.92 2.22 27.49
CA VAL A 313 5.90 1.24 27.00
C VAL A 313 6.04 0.09 27.98
N ILE A 314 5.64 -1.10 27.57
CA ILE A 314 5.73 -2.34 28.33
C ILE A 314 6.94 -3.13 27.83
N THR A 315 7.90 -3.41 28.72
CA THR A 315 9.11 -4.19 28.39
C THR A 315 9.31 -5.29 29.40
N ARG A 316 9.81 -6.44 28.94
CA ARG A 316 10.26 -7.52 29.86
C ARG A 316 11.73 -7.31 30.18
N GLN A 317 12.06 -7.33 31.45
CA GLN A 317 13.41 -7.30 31.97
C GLN A 317 13.78 -8.67 32.59
N PRO A 318 15.05 -9.09 32.62
CA PRO A 318 16.22 -8.40 32.03
C PRO A 318 16.32 -8.59 30.49
N ILE A 319 16.87 -7.59 29.80
CA ILE A 319 17.21 -7.68 28.37
C ILE A 319 18.69 -8.11 28.29
N VAL A 320 18.97 -9.17 27.56
CA VAL A 320 20.31 -9.79 27.48
C VAL A 320 20.79 -9.88 26.05
N ALA A 321 22.05 -9.52 25.80
CA ALA A 321 22.73 -9.69 24.50
C ALA A 321 23.03 -11.18 24.19
N PRO A 322 23.19 -11.57 22.90
CA PRO A 322 23.20 -10.70 21.72
C PRO A 322 21.79 -10.31 21.27
N LEU A 323 21.70 -9.13 20.65
CA LEU A 323 20.47 -8.65 20.04
C LEU A 323 20.69 -8.36 18.57
N ARG A 324 19.75 -8.76 17.73
CA ARG A 324 19.70 -8.39 16.31
C ARG A 324 18.68 -7.27 16.11
N LYS A 325 19.01 -6.32 15.24
CA LYS A 325 18.08 -5.31 14.73
C LYS A 325 16.79 -5.97 14.25
N GLY A 326 15.65 -5.39 14.62
CA GLY A 326 14.31 -5.95 14.31
C GLY A 326 13.81 -6.98 15.31
N ARG A 327 14.61 -7.44 16.30
CA ARG A 327 14.13 -8.32 17.36
C ARG A 327 13.07 -7.60 18.21
N HIS A 328 11.96 -8.26 18.50
CA HIS A 328 10.92 -7.74 19.40
C HIS A 328 11.47 -7.52 20.81
N MET A 329 11.28 -6.31 21.35
CA MET A 329 11.86 -5.86 22.61
C MET A 329 10.82 -5.46 23.65
N GLY A 330 9.62 -5.11 23.22
CA GLY A 330 8.55 -4.62 24.06
C GLY A 330 7.33 -4.22 23.26
N THR A 331 6.36 -3.62 23.91
CA THR A 331 5.10 -3.21 23.32
C THR A 331 4.80 -1.77 23.68
N LEU A 332 4.44 -0.96 22.68
CA LEU A 332 3.81 0.33 22.89
C LEU A 332 2.30 0.10 22.98
N ARG A 333 1.75 0.31 24.17
CA ARG A 333 0.30 0.31 24.38
C ARG A 333 -0.24 1.72 24.22
N LEU A 334 -1.25 1.87 23.36
CA LEU A 334 -1.95 3.14 23.18
C LEU A 334 -3.37 3.06 23.71
N THR A 335 -3.80 4.14 24.36
CA THR A 335 -5.18 4.32 24.83
C THR A 335 -5.71 5.69 24.40
N LEU A 336 -7.01 5.77 24.19
CA LEU A 336 -7.75 7.02 23.97
C LEU A 336 -8.87 7.10 25.02
N ASP A 337 -8.85 8.13 25.85
CA ASP A 337 -9.81 8.29 26.96
C ASP A 337 -9.91 7.04 27.84
N GLY A 338 -8.78 6.38 28.13
CA GLY A 338 -8.71 5.15 28.91
C GLY A 338 -9.13 3.87 28.16
N LYS A 339 -9.65 3.96 26.93
CA LYS A 339 -10.00 2.81 26.09
C LYS A 339 -8.80 2.37 25.26
N PRO A 340 -8.53 1.05 25.10
CA PRO A 340 -7.43 0.57 24.27
C PRO A 340 -7.58 1.00 22.81
N LEU A 341 -6.52 1.58 22.21
CA LEU A 341 -6.38 1.79 20.76
C LEU A 341 -5.62 0.65 20.09
N GLY A 342 -4.71 0.00 20.84
CA GLY A 342 -3.96 -1.14 20.38
C GLY A 342 -2.60 -1.27 21.05
N ASP A 343 -2.01 -2.46 20.88
CA ASP A 343 -0.69 -2.82 21.32
C ASP A 343 0.22 -3.00 20.09
N TYR A 344 1.37 -2.31 20.07
CA TYR A 344 2.25 -2.24 18.90
C TYR A 344 3.66 -2.70 19.26
N PRO A 345 4.26 -3.66 18.51
CA PRO A 345 5.57 -4.20 18.84
C PRO A 345 6.67 -3.15 18.65
N LEU A 346 7.51 -2.99 19.66
CA LEU A 346 8.76 -2.24 19.61
C LEU A 346 9.91 -3.21 19.31
N VAL A 347 10.80 -2.81 18.41
CA VAL A 347 11.94 -3.62 17.98
C VAL A 347 13.27 -2.98 18.32
N ALA A 348 14.33 -3.79 18.45
CA ALA A 348 15.70 -3.29 18.56
C ALA A 348 16.07 -2.49 17.30
N LEU A 349 16.59 -1.27 17.48
CA LEU A 349 16.91 -0.38 16.36
C LEU A 349 18.30 -0.65 15.75
N HIS A 350 19.16 -1.38 16.46
CA HIS A 350 20.50 -1.75 16.01
C HIS A 350 20.92 -3.12 16.59
N ASP A 351 21.94 -3.72 16.00
CA ASP A 351 22.56 -4.92 16.53
C ASP A 351 23.39 -4.59 17.77
N VAL A 352 23.41 -5.50 18.75
CA VAL A 352 24.34 -5.45 19.89
C VAL A 352 24.98 -6.81 20.11
N ALA A 353 26.29 -6.86 19.95
CA ALA A 353 27.09 -8.04 20.19
C ALA A 353 27.22 -8.33 21.72
N VAL A 354 27.64 -9.54 22.04
CA VAL A 354 27.98 -9.93 23.42
C VAL A 354 29.27 -9.21 23.87
N ALA A 355 29.32 -8.76 25.11
CA ALA A 355 30.53 -8.19 25.73
C ALA A 355 31.67 -9.20 25.82
N GLY A 356 32.90 -8.72 25.88
CA GLY A 356 34.06 -9.54 26.22
C GLY A 356 33.95 -10.25 27.59
N ILE A 357 34.87 -11.15 27.88
CA ILE A 357 34.83 -12.03 29.08
C ILE A 357 34.65 -11.25 30.41
N PHE A 358 35.34 -10.13 30.56
CA PHE A 358 35.26 -9.29 31.78
C PHE A 358 33.91 -8.60 31.96
N GLY A 359 33.33 -8.07 30.87
CA GLY A 359 31.98 -7.41 30.90
C GLY A 359 30.86 -8.39 31.23
N ARG A 360 30.98 -9.65 30.75
CA ARG A 360 30.01 -10.71 31.03
C ARG A 360 30.01 -11.13 32.52
N GLY A 361 31.19 -11.17 33.15
CA GLY A 361 31.33 -11.51 34.57
C GLY A 361 30.65 -10.49 35.45
N TRP A 362 30.87 -9.20 35.22
CA TRP A 362 30.28 -8.10 35.97
C TRP A 362 28.75 -8.05 35.86
N ASP A 363 28.24 -8.19 34.65
CA ASP A 363 26.78 -8.20 34.43
C ASP A 363 26.09 -9.45 34.98
N SER A 364 26.78 -10.58 35.03
CA SER A 364 26.25 -11.79 35.70
C SER A 364 26.04 -11.60 37.19
N ILE A 365 26.94 -10.87 37.83
CA ILE A 365 26.81 -10.49 39.27
C ILE A 365 25.62 -9.52 39.44
N ARG A 366 25.47 -8.51 38.58
CA ARG A 366 24.34 -7.59 38.62
C ARG A 366 22.98 -8.28 38.41
N LEU A 367 22.90 -9.29 37.55
CA LEU A 367 21.68 -10.06 37.31
C LEU A 367 21.29 -10.92 38.53
N LEU A 368 22.27 -11.42 39.34
CA LEU A 368 22.03 -12.22 40.54
C LEU A 368 21.50 -11.38 41.70
N PHE A 369 21.88 -10.11 41.79
CA PHE A 369 21.45 -9.21 42.87
C PHE A 369 20.24 -8.34 42.54
N GLY A 370 19.59 -8.53 41.40
CA GLY A 370 18.23 -8.02 41.08
C GLY A 370 18.06 -6.49 41.13
N ARG A 371 19.12 -5.73 40.86
CA ARG A 371 19.06 -4.26 40.90
C ARG A 371 19.76 -3.64 39.69
#